data_0010c42a36d373262b622ae267c2b850
#
_entry.id   0010c42a36d373262b622ae267c2b850
#
_cell.length_a   1.000
_cell.length_b   1.000
_cell.length_c   1.000
_cell.angle_alpha   90.00
_cell.angle_beta   90.00
_cell.angle_gamma   90.00
#
_symmetry.space_group_name_H-M   'P 1'
#
loop_
_entity.id
_entity.type
_entity.pdbx_description
1 polymer ?
#
loop_
_entity_poly.entity_id
_entity_poly.type
_entity_poly.pdbx_seq_one_letter_code
_entity_poly.pdbx_strand_id
1 'polypeptide(L)'
;MTTVRTTHLWPELPLAEWKDTYDTLHRWTQIIGKIRLALTPQVNHWWNSTLYVTSRGLTTRAMYYDNRPLQIEFDFISHLLLFETADNPTKTIGLRPYSVAEFYQEVMATLRSLGISITIWTTPVEIPERTPFEQDRKHKSYDPEYAKRSWCILAQTNRVFSEFRSRFIGKDSPVHFFWGAFDLAVTRFSGRPAPMHPGGPNVARFVMLEAYSQEVSSCGFWPGGGAVNAPAFYAYSYPEPPGFKEYSIQPKEAFYHAQMGEFLLPYDVVRTADSPDDVVMAFLQSTYEAAATCGKWNRDALERQTSA
;
A
#
# COMPACT_ATOMS: atom_id res chain seq x y z
N MET A 1 -32.77 4.76 5.28
CA MET A 1 -31.91 5.97 5.09
C MET A 1 -30.41 5.67 5.12
N THR A 2 -29.98 4.41 5.07
CA THR A 2 -28.56 3.99 5.27
C THR A 2 -27.79 3.78 3.95
N THR A 3 -28.47 3.48 2.85
CA THR A 3 -27.85 3.03 1.58
C THR A 3 -27.06 4.12 0.83
N VAL A 4 -27.46 5.39 0.93
CA VAL A 4 -26.80 6.48 0.19
C VAL A 4 -25.44 6.90 0.80
N ARG A 5 -25.22 6.68 2.11
CA ARG A 5 -23.96 7.02 2.78
C ARG A 5 -22.82 6.05 2.47
N THR A 6 -23.11 4.78 2.23
CA THR A 6 -22.11 3.73 2.06
C THR A 6 -21.42 3.81 0.70
N THR A 7 -22.15 4.15 -0.35
CA THR A 7 -21.60 4.28 -1.72
C THR A 7 -20.59 5.43 -1.88
N HIS A 8 -20.65 6.45 -1.02
CA HIS A 8 -19.65 7.53 -1.01
C HIS A 8 -18.34 7.15 -0.33
N LEU A 9 -18.36 6.17 0.58
CA LEU A 9 -17.16 5.72 1.31
C LEU A 9 -16.39 4.65 0.55
N TRP A 10 -17.08 3.81 -0.22
CA TRP A 10 -16.54 2.77 -1.07
C TRP A 10 -16.90 3.03 -2.54
N PRO A 11 -16.31 4.09 -3.15
CA PRO A 11 -16.66 4.50 -4.50
C PRO A 11 -16.22 3.50 -5.55
N GLU A 12 -16.85 3.54 -6.69
CA GLU A 12 -16.45 2.78 -7.87
C GLU A 12 -15.08 3.22 -8.39
N LEU A 13 -14.23 2.24 -8.75
CA LEU A 13 -12.87 2.49 -9.23
C LEU A 13 -12.53 1.54 -10.40
N PRO A 14 -13.22 1.62 -11.54
CA PRO A 14 -12.97 0.75 -12.69
C PRO A 14 -11.61 1.07 -13.30
N LEU A 15 -10.68 0.09 -13.29
CA LEU A 15 -9.29 0.28 -13.70
C LEU A 15 -9.18 0.88 -15.10
N ALA A 16 -10.02 0.46 -16.04
CA ALA A 16 -9.99 0.93 -17.42
C ALA A 16 -10.21 2.45 -17.56
N GLU A 17 -10.97 3.06 -16.65
CA GLU A 17 -11.33 4.48 -16.71
C GLU A 17 -10.28 5.40 -16.11
N TRP A 18 -9.46 4.92 -15.19
CA TRP A 18 -8.44 5.73 -14.53
C TRP A 18 -7.00 5.24 -14.69
N LYS A 19 -6.81 4.23 -15.52
CA LYS A 19 -5.49 3.59 -15.69
C LYS A 19 -4.38 4.59 -16.01
N ASP A 20 -4.59 5.56 -16.86
CA ASP A 20 -3.58 6.55 -17.21
C ASP A 20 -3.22 7.45 -16.01
N THR A 21 -4.22 7.79 -15.18
CA THR A 21 -4.00 8.51 -13.91
C THR A 21 -3.29 7.62 -12.90
N TYR A 22 -3.71 6.36 -12.78
CA TYR A 22 -3.05 5.37 -11.93
C TYR A 22 -1.57 5.18 -12.28
N ASP A 23 -1.27 4.98 -13.56
CA ASP A 23 0.10 4.79 -14.05
C ASP A 23 0.99 6.00 -13.74
N THR A 24 0.43 7.20 -13.79
CA THR A 24 1.13 8.46 -13.44
C THR A 24 1.32 8.58 -11.93
N LEU A 25 0.26 8.41 -11.14
CA LEU A 25 0.30 8.46 -9.67
C LEU A 25 1.22 7.40 -9.09
N HIS A 26 1.25 6.21 -9.65
CA HIS A 26 2.14 5.14 -9.22
C HIS A 26 3.61 5.59 -9.29
N ARG A 27 4.01 6.29 -10.37
CA ARG A 27 5.37 6.83 -10.51
C ARG A 27 5.63 8.02 -9.59
N TRP A 28 4.65 8.87 -9.39
CA TRP A 28 4.76 10.00 -8.46
C TRP A 28 4.94 9.52 -7.01
N THR A 29 4.17 8.51 -6.60
CA THR A 29 4.34 7.92 -5.26
C THR A 29 5.69 7.22 -5.11
N GLN A 30 6.24 6.61 -6.17
CA GLN A 30 7.59 6.06 -6.16
C GLN A 30 8.66 7.15 -5.98
N ILE A 31 8.52 8.31 -6.61
CA ILE A 31 9.45 9.45 -6.41
C ILE A 31 9.46 9.86 -4.94
N ILE A 32 8.29 10.09 -4.34
CA ILE A 32 8.18 10.51 -2.95
C ILE A 32 8.63 9.40 -1.99
N GLY A 33 8.28 8.15 -2.27
CA GLY A 33 8.71 7.01 -1.48
C GLY A 33 10.23 6.80 -1.50
N LYS A 34 10.89 7.04 -2.63
CA LYS A 34 12.35 6.98 -2.73
C LYS A 34 13.05 8.15 -2.04
N ILE A 35 12.43 9.32 -1.98
CA ILE A 35 12.90 10.42 -1.13
C ILE A 35 12.83 10.00 0.34
N ARG A 36 11.71 9.40 0.78
CA ARG A 36 11.60 8.86 2.13
C ARG A 36 12.67 7.80 2.41
N LEU A 37 12.87 6.87 1.50
CA LEU A 37 13.91 5.83 1.65
C LEU A 37 15.31 6.44 1.83
N ALA A 38 15.62 7.54 1.13
CA ALA A 38 16.91 8.21 1.23
C ALA A 38 17.07 9.01 2.55
N LEU A 39 15.97 9.43 3.19
CA LEU A 39 15.98 10.31 4.37
C LEU A 39 15.60 9.59 5.68
N THR A 40 15.39 8.28 5.65
CA THR A 40 15.04 7.51 6.84
C THR A 40 16.04 6.39 7.09
N PRO A 41 16.39 6.09 8.36
CA PRO A 41 17.22 4.95 8.68
C PRO A 41 16.50 3.65 8.29
N GLN A 42 17.27 2.63 7.95
CA GLN A 42 16.72 1.32 7.63
C GLN A 42 15.98 0.73 8.83
N VAL A 43 14.77 0.26 8.59
CA VAL A 43 13.94 -0.46 9.55
C VAL A 43 13.69 -1.84 9.00
N ASN A 44 13.63 -2.86 9.88
CA ASN A 44 13.39 -4.24 9.51
C ASN A 44 12.20 -4.39 8.54
N HIS A 45 12.28 -5.36 7.65
CA HIS A 45 11.29 -5.62 6.59
C HIS A 45 11.13 -4.45 5.61
N TRP A 46 12.08 -3.51 5.53
CA TRP A 46 12.03 -2.31 4.68
C TRP A 46 10.87 -1.37 5.00
N TRP A 47 10.36 -1.40 6.25
CA TRP A 47 9.22 -0.55 6.65
C TRP A 47 9.52 0.95 6.66
N ASN A 48 10.79 1.34 6.57
CA ASN A 48 11.19 2.74 6.40
C ASN A 48 10.86 3.29 5.01
N SER A 49 10.54 2.45 4.02
CA SER A 49 10.26 2.90 2.66
C SER A 49 8.80 3.36 2.43
N THR A 50 7.86 2.94 3.27
CA THR A 50 6.42 3.03 3.03
C THR A 50 5.83 4.42 3.21
N LEU A 51 4.69 4.69 2.55
CA LEU A 51 3.84 5.84 2.85
C LEU A 51 2.67 5.42 3.77
N TYR A 52 1.92 6.42 4.26
CA TYR A 52 0.82 6.20 5.21
C TYR A 52 -0.41 6.99 4.80
N VAL A 53 -1.57 6.39 4.97
CA VAL A 53 -2.85 7.06 4.72
C VAL A 53 -3.10 8.12 5.79
N THR A 54 -3.54 9.30 5.35
CA THR A 54 -3.99 10.40 6.21
C THR A 54 -5.46 10.70 5.98
N SER A 55 -6.02 11.65 6.75
CA SER A 55 -7.37 12.16 6.55
C SER A 55 -7.58 12.89 5.22
N ARG A 56 -6.51 13.11 4.43
CA ARG A 56 -6.57 13.85 3.17
C ARG A 56 -5.82 13.19 2.01
N GLY A 57 -4.97 12.19 2.28
CA GLY A 57 -4.15 11.58 1.24
C GLY A 57 -3.11 10.58 1.74
N LEU A 58 -1.87 10.75 1.29
CA LEU A 58 -0.74 9.88 1.63
C LEU A 58 0.45 10.71 2.10
N THR A 59 1.04 10.36 3.26
CA THR A 59 2.18 11.06 3.84
C THR A 59 3.43 10.18 3.96
N THR A 60 4.59 10.81 3.87
CA THR A 60 5.87 10.22 4.28
C THR A 60 5.99 10.10 5.81
N ARG A 61 5.17 10.79 6.59
CA ARG A 61 5.49 11.14 7.98
C ARG A 61 6.81 11.93 8.07
N ALA A 62 7.27 12.22 9.29
CA ALA A 62 8.51 12.93 9.49
C ALA A 62 9.73 12.13 8.97
N MET A 63 10.55 12.80 8.20
CA MET A 63 11.89 12.40 7.77
C MET A 63 12.87 13.46 8.26
N TYR A 64 14.17 13.20 8.20
CA TYR A 64 15.16 14.15 8.71
C TYR A 64 16.28 14.38 7.70
N TYR A 65 16.59 15.64 7.45
CA TYR A 65 17.75 16.06 6.67
C TYR A 65 18.59 17.01 7.54
N ASP A 66 19.83 16.63 7.86
CA ASP A 66 20.72 17.36 8.76
C ASP A 66 20.00 17.74 10.10
N ASN A 67 19.30 16.77 10.71
CA ASN A 67 18.49 16.92 11.94
C ASN A 67 17.25 17.85 11.80
N ARG A 68 16.95 18.35 10.60
CA ARG A 68 15.76 19.16 10.33
C ARG A 68 14.60 18.27 9.91
N PRO A 69 13.45 18.32 10.57
CA PRO A 69 12.30 17.53 10.17
C PRO A 69 11.70 18.05 8.86
N LEU A 70 11.34 17.11 8.01
CA LEU A 70 10.61 17.31 6.75
C LEU A 70 9.49 16.27 6.66
N GLN A 71 8.33 16.70 6.21
CA GLN A 71 7.23 15.81 5.80
C GLN A 71 6.77 16.18 4.39
N ILE A 72 6.41 15.16 3.60
CA ILE A 72 5.77 15.36 2.29
C ILE A 72 4.43 14.63 2.31
N GLU A 73 3.38 15.30 1.85
CA GLU A 73 2.03 14.74 1.82
C GLU A 73 1.34 15.02 0.47
N PHE A 74 0.79 13.98 -0.14
CA PHE A 74 -0.22 14.11 -1.19
C PHE A 74 -1.55 14.45 -0.55
N ASP A 75 -2.09 15.61 -0.81
CA ASP A 75 -3.47 16.00 -0.44
C ASP A 75 -4.39 15.81 -1.65
N PHE A 76 -5.16 14.73 -1.65
CA PHE A 76 -6.11 14.40 -2.72
C PHE A 76 -7.47 15.11 -2.58
N ILE A 77 -7.64 15.97 -1.57
CA ILE A 77 -8.81 16.83 -1.41
C ILE A 77 -8.58 18.18 -2.05
N SER A 78 -7.40 18.78 -1.83
CA SER A 78 -7.00 20.05 -2.43
C SER A 78 -6.17 19.88 -3.71
N HIS A 79 -5.83 18.64 -4.05
CA HIS A 79 -4.95 18.28 -5.19
C HIS A 79 -3.61 18.98 -5.15
N LEU A 80 -2.93 18.87 -4.00
CA LEU A 80 -1.62 19.46 -3.74
C LEU A 80 -0.65 18.39 -3.23
N LEU A 81 0.62 18.54 -3.58
CA LEU A 81 1.73 17.92 -2.85
C LEU A 81 2.29 18.96 -1.89
N LEU A 82 2.27 18.69 -0.61
CA LEU A 82 2.70 19.57 0.46
C LEU A 82 4.10 19.20 0.92
N PHE A 83 4.96 20.20 1.15
CA PHE A 83 6.27 20.04 1.78
C PHE A 83 6.31 20.87 3.04
N GLU A 84 6.40 20.24 4.19
CA GLU A 84 6.35 20.86 5.50
C GLU A 84 7.70 20.68 6.19
N THR A 85 8.28 21.76 6.66
CA THR A 85 9.50 21.80 7.47
C THR A 85 9.27 22.67 8.70
N ALA A 86 10.07 22.48 9.76
CA ALA A 86 9.90 23.24 10.98
C ALA A 86 10.26 24.75 10.85
N ASP A 87 11.10 25.08 9.88
CA ASP A 87 11.79 26.38 9.80
C ASP A 87 11.43 27.19 8.54
N ASN A 88 10.58 26.65 7.65
CA ASN A 88 10.14 27.33 6.45
C ASN A 88 8.61 27.27 6.31
N PRO A 89 8.01 28.22 5.58
CA PRO A 89 6.63 28.11 5.17
C PRO A 89 6.41 26.83 4.33
N THR A 90 5.23 26.25 4.44
CA THR A 90 4.80 25.12 3.62
C THR A 90 4.95 25.46 2.13
N LYS A 91 5.66 24.61 1.39
CA LYS A 91 5.71 24.66 -0.07
C LYS A 91 4.70 23.70 -0.66
N THR A 92 4.18 24.05 -1.82
CA THR A 92 3.16 23.23 -2.50
C THR A 92 3.47 23.08 -3.99
N ILE A 93 3.11 21.90 -4.53
CA ILE A 93 3.06 21.62 -5.96
C ILE A 93 1.63 21.22 -6.29
N GLY A 94 1.00 21.81 -7.30
CA GLY A 94 -0.34 21.41 -7.74
C GLY A 94 -0.31 20.04 -8.40
N LEU A 95 -1.18 19.11 -7.96
CA LEU A 95 -1.39 17.84 -8.65
C LEU A 95 -2.32 18.09 -9.84
N ARG A 96 -1.76 18.04 -11.03
CA ARG A 96 -2.43 18.36 -12.30
C ARG A 96 -1.83 17.52 -13.44
N PRO A 97 -2.46 17.43 -14.61
CA PRO A 97 -1.86 16.74 -15.75
C PRO A 97 -0.51 17.37 -16.16
N TYR A 98 0.58 16.62 -15.91
CA TYR A 98 1.94 16.87 -16.37
C TYR A 98 2.79 15.60 -16.23
N SER A 99 3.88 15.55 -16.98
CA SER A 99 4.67 14.33 -17.08
C SER A 99 5.39 13.98 -15.78
N VAL A 100 5.72 12.71 -15.62
CA VAL A 100 6.55 12.23 -14.50
C VAL A 100 7.89 12.99 -14.46
N ALA A 101 8.46 13.30 -15.63
CA ALA A 101 9.71 14.08 -15.72
C ALA A 101 9.55 15.50 -15.17
N GLU A 102 8.45 16.18 -15.51
CA GLU A 102 8.15 17.52 -14.97
C GLU A 102 7.90 17.48 -13.48
N PHE A 103 7.09 16.50 -13.01
CA PHE A 103 6.86 16.29 -11.57
C PHE A 103 8.17 16.06 -10.81
N TYR A 104 9.02 15.15 -11.29
CA TYR A 104 10.32 14.87 -10.68
C TYR A 104 11.19 16.14 -10.58
N GLN A 105 11.27 16.92 -11.65
CA GLN A 105 12.04 18.17 -11.69
C GLN A 105 11.50 19.18 -10.67
N GLU A 106 10.17 19.35 -10.59
CA GLU A 106 9.52 20.29 -9.69
C GLU A 106 9.70 19.87 -8.22
N VAL A 107 9.56 18.59 -7.91
CA VAL A 107 9.82 18.01 -6.57
C VAL A 107 11.26 18.27 -6.14
N MET A 108 12.24 17.95 -7.00
CA MET A 108 13.66 18.13 -6.67
C MET A 108 14.04 19.60 -6.58
N ALA A 109 13.43 20.48 -7.37
CA ALA A 109 13.63 21.93 -7.27
C ALA A 109 13.04 22.50 -5.97
N THR A 110 11.87 22.03 -5.57
CA THR A 110 11.23 22.41 -4.29
C THR A 110 12.10 22.00 -3.11
N LEU A 111 12.61 20.77 -3.07
CA LEU A 111 13.53 20.32 -2.03
C LEU A 111 14.79 21.20 -1.95
N ARG A 112 15.42 21.49 -3.10
CA ARG A 112 16.58 22.41 -3.13
C ARG A 112 16.24 23.80 -2.60
N SER A 113 15.05 24.33 -2.91
CA SER A 113 14.60 25.64 -2.39
C SER A 113 14.38 25.65 -0.87
N LEU A 114 14.22 24.48 -0.26
CA LEU A 114 14.15 24.28 1.19
C LEU A 114 15.53 23.97 1.80
N GLY A 115 16.61 24.05 1.01
CA GLY A 115 17.97 23.72 1.45
C GLY A 115 18.23 22.21 1.61
N ILE A 116 17.41 21.37 0.97
CA ILE A 116 17.52 19.91 1.00
C ILE A 116 18.08 19.41 -0.32
N SER A 117 19.32 18.90 -0.31
CA SER A 117 20.00 18.37 -1.48
C SER A 117 20.21 16.87 -1.35
N ILE A 118 19.40 16.08 -2.06
CA ILE A 118 19.45 14.62 -2.05
C ILE A 118 19.49 14.07 -3.47
N THR A 119 19.91 12.84 -3.59
CA THR A 119 19.84 12.05 -4.83
C THR A 119 19.05 10.78 -4.55
N ILE A 120 18.19 10.40 -5.49
CA ILE A 120 17.44 9.15 -5.44
C ILE A 120 17.73 8.30 -6.69
N TRP A 121 17.56 6.99 -6.59
CA TRP A 121 17.59 6.14 -7.78
C TRP A 121 16.30 6.35 -8.59
N THR A 122 16.45 6.85 -9.82
CA THR A 122 15.32 7.33 -10.63
C THR A 122 14.60 6.26 -11.45
N THR A 123 15.14 5.03 -11.50
CA THR A 123 14.47 3.93 -12.21
C THR A 123 13.29 3.40 -11.38
N PRO A 124 12.08 3.33 -11.93
CA PRO A 124 10.94 2.70 -11.24
C PRO A 124 11.20 1.23 -10.86
N VAL A 125 10.52 0.75 -9.81
CA VAL A 125 10.56 -0.65 -9.36
C VAL A 125 9.16 -1.25 -9.43
N GLU A 126 9.07 -2.58 -9.47
CA GLU A 126 7.82 -3.36 -9.44
C GLU A 126 6.83 -3.09 -10.58
N ILE A 127 7.22 -2.31 -11.58
CA ILE A 127 6.46 -2.08 -12.81
C ILE A 127 7.29 -2.49 -14.03
N PRO A 128 6.68 -3.01 -15.11
CA PRO A 128 7.41 -3.50 -16.28
C PRO A 128 8.17 -2.39 -17.01
N GLU A 129 7.54 -1.22 -17.18
CA GLU A 129 8.14 -0.08 -17.88
C GLU A 129 9.05 0.71 -16.92
N ARG A 130 10.35 0.65 -17.16
CA ARG A 130 11.40 1.14 -16.27
C ARG A 130 12.08 2.41 -16.78
N THR A 131 11.37 3.26 -17.52
CA THR A 131 11.87 4.58 -17.95
C THR A 131 12.24 5.41 -16.72
N PRO A 132 13.48 5.93 -16.60
CA PRO A 132 13.87 6.81 -15.49
C PRO A 132 12.94 8.02 -15.37
N PHE A 133 12.64 8.43 -14.13
CA PHE A 133 11.66 9.49 -13.87
C PHE A 133 11.95 10.78 -14.65
N GLU A 134 13.20 11.21 -14.74
CA GLU A 134 13.62 12.42 -15.46
C GLU A 134 13.43 12.34 -16.99
N GLN A 135 13.18 11.13 -17.52
CA GLN A 135 12.99 10.87 -18.95
C GLN A 135 11.55 10.54 -19.30
N ASP A 136 10.71 10.24 -18.31
CA ASP A 136 9.33 9.77 -18.53
C ASP A 136 8.40 10.96 -18.86
N ARG A 137 8.17 11.16 -20.15
CA ARG A 137 7.24 12.14 -20.71
C ARG A 137 5.93 11.52 -21.19
N LYS A 138 5.81 10.20 -21.08
CA LYS A 138 4.64 9.43 -21.50
C LYS A 138 3.52 9.50 -20.48
N HIS A 139 3.82 9.19 -19.22
CA HIS A 139 2.85 9.18 -18.14
C HIS A 139 2.65 10.61 -17.63
N LYS A 140 1.46 11.17 -17.92
CA LYS A 140 1.15 12.58 -17.67
C LYS A 140 -0.31 12.87 -17.35
N SER A 141 -1.12 11.84 -17.18
CA SER A 141 -2.53 11.96 -16.85
C SER A 141 -2.74 12.19 -15.36
N TYR A 142 -3.69 13.05 -15.02
CA TYR A 142 -4.17 13.20 -13.67
C TYR A 142 -5.65 13.58 -13.69
N ASP A 143 -6.49 12.68 -13.20
CA ASP A 143 -7.90 12.94 -12.95
C ASP A 143 -8.11 13.10 -11.44
N PRO A 144 -8.50 14.30 -10.97
CA PRO A 144 -8.65 14.57 -9.54
C PRO A 144 -9.77 13.76 -8.89
N GLU A 145 -10.84 13.45 -9.62
CA GLU A 145 -11.94 12.64 -9.07
C GLU A 145 -11.50 11.20 -8.83
N TYR A 146 -10.81 10.57 -9.77
CA TYR A 146 -10.29 9.20 -9.59
C TYR A 146 -9.17 9.13 -8.55
N ALA A 147 -8.29 10.13 -8.47
CA ALA A 147 -7.29 10.23 -7.41
C ALA A 147 -7.96 10.29 -6.02
N LYS A 148 -9.01 11.09 -5.88
CA LYS A 148 -9.82 11.18 -4.66
C LYS A 148 -10.57 9.89 -4.35
N ARG A 149 -11.18 9.23 -5.34
CA ARG A 149 -11.85 7.92 -5.15
C ARG A 149 -10.88 6.87 -4.66
N SER A 150 -9.71 6.77 -5.28
CA SER A 150 -8.64 5.86 -4.86
C SER A 150 -8.26 6.11 -3.39
N TRP A 151 -8.04 7.37 -3.00
CA TRP A 151 -7.76 7.70 -1.60
C TRP A 151 -8.93 7.37 -0.67
N CYS A 152 -10.19 7.61 -1.05
CA CYS A 152 -11.34 7.23 -0.22
C CYS A 152 -11.33 5.74 0.10
N ILE A 153 -11.04 4.88 -0.90
CA ILE A 153 -10.93 3.44 -0.70
C ILE A 153 -9.78 3.11 0.25
N LEU A 154 -8.60 3.71 0.03
CA LEU A 154 -7.45 3.51 0.92
C LEU A 154 -7.74 3.94 2.35
N ALA A 155 -8.49 5.03 2.56
CA ALA A 155 -8.87 5.51 3.89
C ALA A 155 -9.82 4.53 4.61
N GLN A 156 -10.82 3.98 3.92
CA GLN A 156 -11.70 2.96 4.50
C GLN A 156 -10.96 1.64 4.74
N THR A 157 -10.15 1.21 3.78
CA THR A 157 -9.30 0.02 3.93
C THR A 157 -8.38 0.16 5.14
N ASN A 158 -7.70 1.31 5.30
CA ASN A 158 -6.84 1.59 6.44
C ASN A 158 -7.59 1.49 7.78
N ARG A 159 -8.84 1.94 7.83
CA ARG A 159 -9.68 1.85 9.03
C ARG A 159 -10.00 0.39 9.37
N VAL A 160 -10.46 -0.41 8.41
CA VAL A 160 -10.78 -1.83 8.60
C VAL A 160 -9.51 -2.64 8.93
N PHE A 161 -8.40 -2.35 8.25
CA PHE A 161 -7.11 -3.01 8.52
C PHE A 161 -6.57 -2.67 9.92
N SER A 162 -6.80 -1.45 10.40
CA SER A 162 -6.43 -1.06 11.77
C SER A 162 -7.24 -1.82 12.81
N GLU A 163 -8.52 -2.05 12.57
CA GLU A 163 -9.35 -2.89 13.42
C GLU A 163 -8.91 -4.37 13.36
N PHE A 164 -8.68 -4.92 12.17
CA PHE A 164 -8.13 -6.26 12.02
C PHE A 164 -6.82 -6.41 12.78
N ARG A 165 -5.92 -5.45 12.64
CA ARG A 165 -4.63 -5.40 13.32
C ARG A 165 -4.77 -5.41 14.85
N SER A 166 -5.76 -4.70 15.41
CA SER A 166 -5.98 -4.60 16.86
C SER A 166 -6.36 -5.92 17.53
N ARG A 167 -6.81 -6.91 16.77
CA ARG A 167 -7.16 -8.26 17.25
C ARG A 167 -5.94 -9.16 17.46
N PHE A 168 -4.75 -8.68 17.14
CA PHE A 168 -3.50 -9.43 17.21
C PHE A 168 -2.56 -8.78 18.22
N ILE A 169 -1.86 -9.59 19.05
CA ILE A 169 -0.92 -9.14 20.08
C ILE A 169 0.52 -9.58 19.79
N GLY A 170 0.70 -10.44 18.80
CA GLY A 170 2.01 -10.78 18.27
C GLY A 170 2.63 -9.63 17.49
N LYS A 171 3.78 -9.88 16.87
CA LYS A 171 4.39 -8.93 15.94
C LYS A 171 3.47 -8.71 14.74
N ASP A 172 3.09 -7.48 14.47
CA ASP A 172 2.39 -7.07 13.26
C ASP A 172 3.00 -5.80 12.64
N SER A 173 2.73 -5.55 11.37
CA SER A 173 3.13 -4.30 10.74
C SER A 173 2.13 -3.18 11.06
N PRO A 174 2.53 -1.90 11.02
CA PRO A 174 1.59 -0.84 10.71
C PRO A 174 0.84 -1.12 9.39
N VAL A 175 -0.27 -0.41 9.16
CA VAL A 175 -0.89 -0.41 7.82
C VAL A 175 -0.02 0.46 6.92
N HIS A 176 0.58 -0.15 5.90
CA HIS A 176 1.57 0.45 5.03
C HIS A 176 1.03 0.62 3.61
N PHE A 177 1.26 1.78 3.00
CA PHE A 177 1.15 1.93 1.57
C PHE A 177 2.52 1.67 0.93
N PHE A 178 2.65 0.54 0.24
CA PHE A 178 3.85 0.16 -0.49
C PHE A 178 3.81 0.78 -1.88
N TRP A 179 4.55 1.85 -2.07
CA TRP A 179 4.58 2.60 -3.32
C TRP A 179 5.17 1.80 -4.51
N GLY A 180 5.91 0.72 -4.25
CA GLY A 180 6.46 -0.17 -5.29
C GLY A 180 5.37 -0.88 -6.07
N ALA A 181 4.41 -1.50 -5.37
CA ALA A 181 3.25 -2.18 -5.96
C ALA A 181 1.98 -1.31 -6.00
N PHE A 182 2.00 -0.14 -5.36
CA PHE A 182 0.84 0.75 -5.19
C PHE A 182 -0.30 0.09 -4.43
N ASP A 183 0.01 -0.59 -3.37
CA ASP A 183 -0.94 -1.32 -2.54
C ASP A 183 -0.92 -0.87 -1.08
N LEU A 184 -2.03 -1.09 -0.38
CA LEU A 184 -2.12 -0.90 1.06
C LEU A 184 -2.15 -2.26 1.73
N ALA A 185 -1.24 -2.53 2.67
CA ALA A 185 -1.09 -3.84 3.27
C ALA A 185 -0.89 -3.80 4.79
N VAL A 186 -1.24 -4.91 5.43
CA VAL A 186 -0.92 -5.22 6.82
C VAL A 186 -0.48 -6.67 6.94
N THR A 187 0.53 -6.92 7.76
CA THR A 187 1.17 -8.23 7.89
C THR A 187 1.22 -8.65 9.36
N ARG A 188 0.81 -9.88 9.64
CA ARG A 188 0.97 -10.56 10.93
C ARG A 188 2.09 -11.59 10.84
N PHE A 189 2.81 -11.81 11.92
CA PHE A 189 3.95 -12.70 11.99
C PHE A 189 3.72 -13.82 13.00
N SER A 190 4.16 -15.04 12.67
CA SER A 190 4.12 -16.18 13.59
C SER A 190 5.11 -16.06 14.76
N GLY A 191 6.13 -15.19 14.60
CA GLY A 191 7.29 -15.12 15.50
C GLY A 191 8.41 -16.11 15.14
N ARG A 192 8.25 -16.95 14.11
CA ARG A 192 9.25 -17.92 13.66
C ARG A 192 10.02 -17.40 12.44
N PRO A 193 11.31 -17.76 12.27
CA PRO A 193 12.04 -17.52 11.04
C PRO A 193 11.39 -18.24 9.85
N ALA A 194 11.40 -17.60 8.69
CA ALA A 194 10.97 -18.20 7.44
C ALA A 194 12.17 -18.83 6.69
N PRO A 195 11.93 -19.79 5.79
CA PRO A 195 12.92 -20.21 4.81
C PRO A 195 13.42 -19.03 3.96
N MET A 196 14.63 -19.14 3.42
CA MET A 196 15.20 -18.12 2.56
C MET A 196 14.28 -17.90 1.33
N HIS A 197 13.82 -16.65 1.14
CA HIS A 197 12.96 -16.31 0.00
C HIS A 197 13.74 -16.46 -1.32
N PRO A 198 13.21 -17.15 -2.35
CA PRO A 198 13.90 -17.40 -3.61
C PRO A 198 14.21 -16.13 -4.41
N GLY A 199 13.56 -15.03 -4.09
CA GLY A 199 13.54 -13.79 -4.87
C GLY A 199 12.28 -13.70 -5.72
N GLY A 200 12.08 -12.57 -6.39
CA GLY A 200 10.96 -12.33 -7.29
C GLY A 200 11.37 -11.40 -8.43
N PRO A 201 10.56 -11.32 -9.48
CA PRO A 201 10.80 -10.37 -10.55
C PRO A 201 10.61 -8.93 -10.03
N ASN A 202 11.39 -7.99 -10.58
CA ASN A 202 11.24 -6.55 -10.37
C ASN A 202 11.53 -6.01 -8.95
N VAL A 203 11.86 -6.86 -7.97
CA VAL A 203 12.31 -6.49 -6.62
C VAL A 203 13.72 -7.02 -6.40
N ALA A 204 14.59 -6.20 -5.81
CA ALA A 204 15.95 -6.62 -5.52
C ALA A 204 15.97 -7.78 -4.51
N ARG A 205 16.80 -8.79 -4.76
CA ARG A 205 16.86 -10.00 -3.92
C ARG A 205 17.10 -9.69 -2.45
N PHE A 206 17.99 -8.74 -2.14
CA PHE A 206 18.29 -8.37 -0.75
C PHE A 206 17.07 -7.78 -0.02
N VAL A 207 16.17 -7.09 -0.72
CA VAL A 207 14.90 -6.60 -0.16
C VAL A 207 14.01 -7.78 0.22
N MET A 208 13.85 -8.76 -0.68
CA MET A 208 13.00 -9.93 -0.44
C MET A 208 13.53 -10.79 0.71
N LEU A 209 14.85 -10.95 0.83
CA LEU A 209 15.45 -11.71 1.92
C LEU A 209 15.14 -11.14 3.30
N GLU A 210 15.11 -9.82 3.46
CA GLU A 210 14.79 -9.20 4.72
C GLU A 210 13.27 -9.07 4.93
N ALA A 211 12.53 -8.69 3.89
CA ALA A 211 11.08 -8.54 3.95
C ALA A 211 10.39 -9.85 4.40
N TYR A 212 10.87 -10.99 3.92
CA TYR A 212 10.34 -12.32 4.21
C TYR A 212 11.25 -13.17 5.13
N SER A 213 12.01 -12.52 6.01
CA SER A 213 12.89 -13.20 6.96
C SER A 213 12.14 -13.97 8.07
N GLN A 214 10.85 -13.70 8.25
CA GLN A 214 9.96 -14.39 9.19
C GLN A 214 8.71 -14.89 8.47
N GLU A 215 8.06 -15.92 9.06
CA GLU A 215 6.78 -16.40 8.55
C GLU A 215 5.70 -15.33 8.69
N VAL A 216 4.93 -15.12 7.62
CA VAL A 216 3.94 -14.07 7.53
C VAL A 216 2.58 -14.56 7.04
N SER A 217 1.52 -13.90 7.50
CA SER A 217 0.21 -13.80 6.86
C SER A 217 0.01 -12.33 6.51
N SER A 218 0.00 -12.01 5.24
CA SER A 218 -0.13 -10.64 4.73
C SER A 218 -1.41 -10.50 3.93
N CYS A 219 -2.08 -9.36 4.10
CA CYS A 219 -3.26 -9.01 3.32
C CYS A 219 -3.20 -7.54 2.93
N GLY A 220 -3.88 -7.21 1.83
CA GLY A 220 -3.84 -5.86 1.30
C GLY A 220 -5.00 -5.55 0.35
N PHE A 221 -4.99 -4.30 -0.12
CA PHE A 221 -5.84 -3.80 -1.20
C PHE A 221 -4.95 -3.31 -2.33
N TRP A 222 -5.29 -3.70 -3.55
CA TRP A 222 -4.57 -3.35 -4.76
C TRP A 222 -5.53 -2.91 -5.86
N PRO A 223 -5.26 -1.84 -6.60
CA PRO A 223 -6.18 -1.30 -7.60
C PRO A 223 -6.27 -2.12 -8.90
N GLY A 224 -5.54 -3.22 -8.99
CA GLY A 224 -5.52 -4.08 -10.18
C GLY A 224 -4.37 -3.76 -11.14
N GLY A 225 -4.26 -4.57 -12.17
CA GLY A 225 -3.23 -4.53 -13.22
C GLY A 225 -2.66 -5.92 -13.48
N GLY A 226 -1.94 -6.11 -14.58
CA GLY A 226 -1.34 -7.41 -14.91
C GLY A 226 -2.35 -8.54 -15.01
N ALA A 227 -2.23 -9.55 -14.14
CA ALA A 227 -3.06 -10.76 -14.18
C ALA A 227 -4.50 -10.52 -13.69
N VAL A 228 -4.74 -9.49 -12.89
CA VAL A 228 -6.07 -9.14 -12.34
C VAL A 228 -6.40 -7.72 -12.76
N ASN A 229 -7.30 -7.59 -13.75
CA ASN A 229 -7.62 -6.32 -14.38
C ASN A 229 -8.76 -5.55 -13.66
N ALA A 230 -8.82 -5.65 -12.34
CA ALA A 230 -9.80 -4.97 -11.49
C ALA A 230 -9.24 -4.78 -10.07
N PRO A 231 -9.74 -3.79 -9.31
CA PRO A 231 -9.38 -3.65 -7.91
C PRO A 231 -9.79 -4.88 -7.08
N ALA A 232 -8.93 -5.29 -6.17
CA ALA A 232 -9.16 -6.45 -5.33
C ALA A 232 -8.47 -6.32 -3.96
N PHE A 233 -9.04 -6.97 -2.95
CA PHE A 233 -8.31 -7.35 -1.74
C PHE A 233 -7.58 -8.66 -2.01
N TYR A 234 -6.40 -8.79 -1.43
CA TYR A 234 -5.59 -10.00 -1.54
C TYR A 234 -5.13 -10.49 -0.18
N ALA A 235 -4.78 -11.77 -0.07
CA ALA A 235 -4.13 -12.33 1.11
C ALA A 235 -3.26 -13.53 0.73
N TYR A 236 -2.07 -13.59 1.33
CA TYR A 236 -1.13 -14.70 1.15
C TYR A 236 -0.41 -15.06 2.45
N SER A 237 0.24 -16.21 2.46
CA SER A 237 1.15 -16.64 3.52
C SER A 237 2.53 -16.97 2.95
N TYR A 238 3.59 -16.61 3.68
CA TYR A 238 4.93 -17.05 3.34
C TYR A 238 5.64 -17.66 4.57
N PRO A 239 6.21 -18.89 4.45
CA PRO A 239 5.95 -19.81 3.34
C PRO A 239 4.47 -20.20 3.30
N GLU A 240 3.96 -20.54 2.11
CA GLU A 240 2.60 -21.06 2.00
C GLU A 240 2.55 -22.44 2.68
N PRO A 241 1.73 -22.61 3.75
CA PRO A 241 1.66 -23.89 4.42
C PRO A 241 0.76 -24.89 3.65
N PRO A 242 1.01 -26.21 3.74
CA PRO A 242 0.14 -27.22 3.15
C PRO A 242 -1.30 -27.07 3.62
N GLY A 243 -2.25 -27.08 2.69
CA GLY A 243 -3.68 -26.91 2.97
C GLY A 243 -4.18 -25.46 2.96
N PHE A 244 -3.29 -24.46 2.78
CA PHE A 244 -3.67 -23.05 2.76
C PHE A 244 -4.65 -22.74 1.63
N LYS A 245 -4.32 -23.12 0.41
CA LYS A 245 -5.13 -22.83 -0.79
C LYS A 245 -6.46 -23.59 -0.84
N GLU A 246 -6.59 -24.70 -0.08
CA GLU A 246 -7.81 -25.48 0.03
C GLU A 246 -8.68 -25.05 1.21
N TYR A 247 -8.21 -24.12 2.05
CA TYR A 247 -8.93 -23.67 3.22
C TYR A 247 -10.22 -22.94 2.85
N SER A 248 -11.29 -23.19 3.62
CA SER A 248 -12.56 -22.50 3.41
C SER A 248 -12.49 -21.05 3.89
N ILE A 249 -12.55 -20.10 2.98
CA ILE A 249 -12.49 -18.67 3.29
C ILE A 249 -13.84 -17.96 3.09
N GLN A 250 -13.95 -16.76 3.62
CA GLN A 250 -15.14 -15.90 3.50
C GLN A 250 -14.78 -14.57 2.84
N PRO A 251 -15.73 -13.92 2.14
CA PRO A 251 -17.02 -14.44 1.71
C PRO A 251 -16.87 -15.50 0.60
N LYS A 252 -17.96 -16.12 0.18
CA LYS A 252 -17.97 -17.18 -0.86
C LYS A 252 -17.49 -16.71 -2.24
N GLU A 253 -17.51 -15.41 -2.48
CA GLU A 253 -17.02 -14.76 -3.71
C GLU A 253 -15.49 -14.64 -3.75
N ALA A 254 -14.82 -14.84 -2.61
CA ALA A 254 -13.36 -14.89 -2.55
C ALA A 254 -12.85 -16.23 -3.08
N PHE A 255 -11.69 -16.22 -3.72
CA PHE A 255 -11.12 -17.41 -4.36
C PHE A 255 -9.59 -17.39 -4.31
N TYR A 256 -8.97 -18.57 -4.43
CA TYR A 256 -7.52 -18.69 -4.57
C TYR A 256 -7.09 -18.53 -6.03
N HIS A 257 -6.21 -17.58 -6.30
CA HIS A 257 -5.63 -17.34 -7.62
C HIS A 257 -4.29 -18.07 -7.75
N ALA A 258 -4.32 -19.26 -8.39
CA ALA A 258 -3.18 -20.18 -8.42
C ALA A 258 -1.89 -19.59 -9.02
N GLN A 259 -1.99 -18.69 -10.00
CA GLN A 259 -0.83 -18.06 -10.64
C GLN A 259 -0.12 -17.05 -9.72
N MET A 260 -0.88 -16.37 -8.85
CA MET A 260 -0.34 -15.40 -7.90
C MET A 260 0.06 -16.05 -6.56
N GLY A 261 -0.53 -17.21 -6.24
CA GLY A 261 -0.35 -17.85 -4.95
C GLY A 261 -1.08 -17.11 -3.82
N GLU A 262 -2.23 -16.50 -4.12
CA GLU A 262 -2.94 -15.61 -3.21
C GLU A 262 -4.45 -15.83 -3.25
N PHE A 263 -5.11 -15.60 -2.13
CA PHE A 263 -6.56 -15.41 -2.11
C PHE A 263 -6.90 -14.01 -2.60
N LEU A 264 -7.95 -13.89 -3.41
CA LEU A 264 -8.47 -12.64 -3.92
C LEU A 264 -9.95 -12.48 -3.57
N LEU A 265 -10.33 -11.25 -3.21
CA LEU A 265 -11.72 -10.81 -3.09
C LEU A 265 -11.93 -9.61 -4.01
N PRO A 266 -12.76 -9.72 -5.07
CA PRO A 266 -13.04 -8.61 -5.95
C PRO A 266 -13.61 -7.41 -5.20
N TYR A 267 -13.11 -6.22 -5.46
CA TYR A 267 -13.57 -4.99 -4.80
C TYR A 267 -15.05 -4.70 -5.03
N ASP A 268 -15.59 -5.06 -6.19
CA ASP A 268 -17.02 -4.88 -6.50
C ASP A 268 -17.93 -5.65 -5.55
N VAL A 269 -17.50 -6.82 -5.06
CA VAL A 269 -18.24 -7.57 -4.03
C VAL A 269 -18.32 -6.77 -2.73
N VAL A 270 -17.23 -6.12 -2.36
CA VAL A 270 -17.15 -5.30 -1.14
C VAL A 270 -18.02 -4.04 -1.29
N ARG A 271 -17.78 -3.23 -2.33
CA ARG A 271 -18.44 -1.93 -2.48
C ARG A 271 -19.96 -2.00 -2.66
N THR A 272 -20.47 -3.13 -3.17
CA THR A 272 -21.91 -3.33 -3.40
C THR A 272 -22.62 -4.07 -2.26
N ALA A 273 -21.89 -4.50 -1.23
CA ALA A 273 -22.47 -5.18 -0.08
C ALA A 273 -23.25 -4.19 0.84
N ASP A 274 -24.19 -4.73 1.59
CA ASP A 274 -24.93 -3.96 2.60
C ASP A 274 -23.99 -3.50 3.74
N SER A 275 -22.97 -4.31 4.07
CA SER A 275 -21.94 -4.02 5.07
C SER A 275 -20.55 -4.31 4.49
N PRO A 276 -19.95 -3.37 3.73
CA PRO A 276 -18.63 -3.54 3.13
C PRO A 276 -17.55 -3.88 4.15
N ASP A 277 -17.59 -3.28 5.33
CA ASP A 277 -16.61 -3.50 6.40
C ASP A 277 -16.61 -4.94 6.88
N ASP A 278 -17.81 -5.53 7.08
CA ASP A 278 -17.93 -6.92 7.53
C ASP A 278 -17.44 -7.90 6.46
N VAL A 279 -17.69 -7.58 5.19
CA VAL A 279 -17.20 -8.38 4.06
C VAL A 279 -15.67 -8.38 4.00
N VAL A 280 -15.04 -7.21 4.11
CA VAL A 280 -13.57 -7.12 4.18
C VAL A 280 -13.05 -7.84 5.42
N MET A 281 -13.63 -7.60 6.60
CA MET A 281 -13.19 -8.21 7.85
C MET A 281 -13.30 -9.74 7.80
N ALA A 282 -14.37 -10.27 7.23
CA ALA A 282 -14.54 -11.73 7.08
C ALA A 282 -13.45 -12.33 6.17
N PHE A 283 -13.10 -11.64 5.08
CA PHE A 283 -12.00 -12.04 4.21
C PHE A 283 -10.66 -12.06 4.95
N LEU A 284 -10.32 -10.95 5.62
CA LEU A 284 -9.05 -10.82 6.36
C LEU A 284 -8.94 -11.87 7.46
N GLN A 285 -10.02 -12.09 8.22
CA GLN A 285 -10.01 -13.02 9.33
C GLN A 285 -9.90 -14.48 8.85
N SER A 286 -10.68 -14.88 7.85
CA SER A 286 -10.67 -16.27 7.35
C SER A 286 -9.36 -16.62 6.64
N THR A 287 -8.75 -15.69 5.89
CA THR A 287 -7.45 -15.91 5.24
C THR A 287 -6.30 -15.95 6.25
N TYR A 288 -6.35 -15.14 7.32
CA TYR A 288 -5.43 -15.26 8.44
C TYR A 288 -5.60 -16.63 9.16
N GLU A 289 -6.82 -17.05 9.40
CA GLU A 289 -7.09 -18.38 10.02
C GLU A 289 -6.55 -19.52 9.16
N ALA A 290 -6.67 -19.42 7.84
CA ALA A 290 -6.04 -20.35 6.91
C ALA A 290 -4.53 -20.43 7.14
N ALA A 291 -3.86 -19.28 7.15
CA ALA A 291 -2.41 -19.19 7.36
C ALA A 291 -1.99 -19.72 8.75
N ALA A 292 -2.65 -19.25 9.80
CA ALA A 292 -2.29 -19.58 11.18
C ALA A 292 -2.59 -21.03 11.54
N THR A 293 -3.72 -21.59 11.07
CA THR A 293 -4.11 -22.97 11.33
C THR A 293 -3.24 -23.95 10.54
N CYS A 294 -3.14 -23.77 9.22
CA CYS A 294 -2.31 -24.63 8.38
C CYS A 294 -0.82 -24.49 8.73
N GLY A 295 -0.37 -23.28 9.06
CA GLY A 295 0.99 -23.00 9.52
C GLY A 295 1.28 -23.38 10.96
N LYS A 296 0.27 -23.86 11.72
CA LYS A 296 0.38 -24.26 13.14
C LYS A 296 1.00 -23.15 14.00
N TRP A 297 0.48 -21.94 13.85
CA TRP A 297 0.88 -20.81 14.69
C TRP A 297 0.36 -20.97 16.12
N ASN A 298 1.07 -20.43 17.09
CA ASN A 298 0.59 -20.40 18.49
C ASN A 298 -0.45 -19.28 18.66
N ARG A 299 -1.68 -19.55 18.19
CA ARG A 299 -2.78 -18.58 18.16
C ARG A 299 -3.13 -18.03 19.55
N ASP A 300 -3.06 -18.87 20.59
CA ASP A 300 -3.35 -18.46 21.98
C ASP A 300 -2.38 -17.36 22.47
N ALA A 301 -1.12 -17.41 22.02
CA ALA A 301 -0.12 -16.41 22.36
C ALA A 301 -0.12 -15.19 21.43
N LEU A 302 -0.78 -15.28 20.27
CA LEU A 302 -0.71 -14.26 19.23
C LEU A 302 -1.99 -13.45 19.06
N GLU A 303 -3.14 -14.00 19.47
CA GLU A 303 -4.45 -13.39 19.31
C GLU A 303 -4.92 -12.74 20.61
N ARG A 304 -5.56 -11.59 20.50
CA ARG A 304 -6.19 -10.95 21.65
C ARG A 304 -7.40 -11.76 22.08
N GLN A 305 -7.39 -12.23 23.32
CA GLN A 305 -8.57 -12.84 23.90
C GLN A 305 -9.66 -11.77 24.03
N THR A 306 -10.77 -11.93 23.34
CA THR A 306 -11.97 -11.12 23.60
C THR A 306 -12.48 -11.50 24.97
N SER A 307 -12.42 -10.57 25.94
CA SER A 307 -13.13 -10.75 27.21
C SER A 307 -14.59 -11.00 26.89
N ALA A 308 -15.09 -12.17 27.33
CA ALA A 308 -16.48 -12.54 27.20
C ALA A 308 -17.39 -11.57 27.98
#